data_e800b3eabda96ec3c61b549a5a4a2269
#
_entry.id   e800b3eabda96ec3c61b549a5a4a2269
#
_cell.length_a   1.000
_cell.length_b   1.000
_cell.length_c   1.000
_cell.angle_alpha   90.00
_cell.angle_beta   90.00
_cell.angle_gamma   90.00
#
_symmetry.space_group_name_H-M   'P 1'
#
loop_
_entity.id
_entity.type
_entity.pdbx_description
1 polymer ?
#
loop_
_entity_poly.entity_id
_entity_poly.type
_entity_poly.pdbx_seq_one_letter_code
_entity_poly.pdbx_strand_id
1 'polypeptide(L)' 'MSIYELEISWARTANERRYLRWELLACDDVRGVFFTARDDVLAVLFRGDRDGFQAWARSLAQRTTIRRKGALQ' A
#
# COMPACT_ATOMS: atom_id res chain seq x y z
N MET A 1 7.28 6.93 14.94
CA MET A 1 6.85 6.95 13.53
C MET A 1 8.02 6.55 12.65
N SER A 2 7.82 5.60 11.76
CA SER A 2 8.92 5.05 10.97
C SER A 2 8.52 4.92 9.50
N ILE A 3 9.53 4.91 8.64
CA ILE A 3 9.33 4.70 7.21
C ILE A 3 9.59 3.23 6.90
N TYR A 4 8.63 2.58 6.24
CA TYR A 4 8.74 1.20 5.81
C TYR A 4 8.54 1.12 4.31
N GLU A 5 9.14 0.11 3.69
CA GLU A 5 8.95 -0.15 2.27
C GLU A 5 7.79 -1.12 2.09
N LEU A 6 6.88 -0.75 1.20
CA LEU A 6 5.72 -1.57 0.85
C LEU A 6 5.87 -2.04 -0.59
N GLU A 7 5.92 -3.35 -0.79
CA GLU A 7 5.95 -3.92 -2.12
C GLU A 7 4.56 -3.91 -2.73
N ILE A 8 4.47 -3.36 -3.94
CA ILE A 8 3.20 -3.19 -4.65
C ILE A 8 3.24 -3.83 -6.04
N SER A 9 3.86 -5.00 -6.14
CA SER A 9 3.97 -5.72 -7.42
C SER A 9 2.60 -6.01 -8.06
N TRP A 10 1.54 -5.99 -7.29
CA TRP A 10 0.17 -6.18 -7.76
C TRP A 10 -0.44 -4.90 -8.35
N ALA A 11 0.17 -3.74 -8.15
CA ALA A 11 -0.26 -2.48 -8.76
C ALA A 11 0.61 -2.21 -9.99
N ARG A 12 0.16 -2.66 -11.15
CA ARG A 12 0.99 -2.71 -12.35
C ARG A 12 1.00 -1.44 -13.18
N THR A 13 -0.05 -0.64 -13.10
CA THR A 13 -0.15 0.58 -13.90
C THR A 13 0.08 1.82 -13.04
N ALA A 14 0.41 2.93 -13.69
CA ALA A 14 0.57 4.20 -13.00
C ALA A 14 -0.73 4.63 -12.32
N ASN A 15 -1.87 4.39 -12.95
CA ASN A 15 -3.16 4.74 -12.37
C ASN A 15 -3.47 3.91 -11.13
N GLU A 16 -3.15 2.61 -11.16
CA GLU A 16 -3.33 1.75 -10.01
C GLU A 16 -2.47 2.22 -8.83
N ARG A 17 -1.22 2.62 -9.11
CA ARG A 17 -0.32 3.11 -8.07
C ARG A 17 -0.81 4.43 -7.47
N ARG A 18 -1.34 5.34 -8.29
CA ARG A 18 -1.91 6.59 -7.81
C ARG A 18 -3.14 6.33 -6.93
N TYR A 19 -4.00 5.46 -7.38
CA TYR A 19 -5.21 5.10 -6.64
C TYR A 19 -4.84 4.48 -5.30
N LEU A 20 -3.86 3.58 -5.31
CA LEU A 20 -3.36 2.96 -4.10
C LEU A 20 -2.81 3.99 -3.12
N ARG A 21 -2.06 4.97 -3.61
CA ARG A 21 -1.53 6.03 -2.76
C ARG A 21 -2.65 6.75 -2.01
N TRP A 22 -3.74 7.07 -2.70
CA TRP A 22 -4.89 7.71 -2.06
C TRP A 22 -5.52 6.81 -1.00
N GLU A 23 -5.67 5.53 -1.30
CA GLU A 23 -6.21 4.57 -0.34
C GLU A 23 -5.33 4.47 0.92
N LEU A 24 -4.01 4.45 0.73
CA LEU A 24 -3.08 4.39 1.84
C LEU A 24 -3.15 5.63 2.71
N LEU A 25 -3.22 6.80 2.08
CA LEU A 25 -3.30 8.07 2.82
C LEU A 25 -4.61 8.21 3.60
N ALA A 26 -5.64 7.47 3.24
CA ALA A 26 -6.89 7.45 3.99
C ALA A 26 -6.80 6.64 5.29
N CYS A 27 -5.75 5.85 5.48
CA CYS A 27 -5.56 5.10 6.71
C CYS A 27 -5.03 6.00 7.82
N ASP A 28 -5.61 5.88 9.02
CA ASP A 28 -5.23 6.74 10.14
C ASP A 28 -3.77 6.58 10.56
N ASP A 29 -3.22 5.38 10.40
CA ASP A 29 -1.85 5.08 10.81
C ASP A 29 -0.82 5.47 9.75
N VAL A 30 -1.24 5.90 8.56
CA VAL A 30 -0.35 6.33 7.50
C VAL A 30 -0.29 7.85 7.47
N ARG A 31 0.92 8.38 7.60
CA ARG A 31 1.16 9.83 7.61
C ARG A 31 1.76 10.34 6.31
N GLY A 32 2.25 9.48 5.47
CA GLY A 32 2.79 9.86 4.18
C GLY A 32 3.08 8.65 3.32
N VAL A 33 2.99 8.84 2.01
CA VAL A 33 3.31 7.80 1.03
C VAL A 33 4.16 8.44 -0.05
N PHE A 34 5.31 7.85 -0.32
CA PHE A 34 6.28 8.41 -1.26
C PHE A 34 6.66 7.38 -2.30
N PHE A 35 6.75 7.82 -3.54
CA PHE A 35 7.29 6.98 -4.60
C PHE A 35 8.79 6.83 -4.44
N THR A 36 9.29 5.64 -4.77
CA THR A 36 10.73 5.36 -4.73
C THR A 36 11.28 5.23 -6.15
N ALA A 37 12.59 4.99 -6.27
CA ALA A 37 13.20 4.74 -7.55
C ALA A 37 12.69 3.47 -8.22
N ARG A 38 12.10 2.55 -7.43
CA ARG A 38 11.50 1.31 -7.94
C ARG A 38 10.00 1.50 -8.11
N ASP A 39 9.48 1.06 -9.25
CA ASP A 39 8.04 1.15 -9.55
C ASP A 39 7.19 0.23 -8.68
N ASP A 40 7.79 -0.83 -8.14
CA ASP A 40 7.09 -1.84 -7.36
C ASP A 40 7.20 -1.64 -5.85
N VAL A 41 7.74 -0.51 -5.42
CA VAL A 41 7.95 -0.23 -3.99
C VAL A 41 7.52 1.19 -3.67
N LEU A 42 6.75 1.33 -2.59
CA LEU A 42 6.41 2.63 -2.01
C LEU A 42 7.06 2.76 -0.64
N ALA A 43 7.48 3.96 -0.28
CA ALA A 43 7.91 4.28 1.08
C ALA A 43 6.71 4.82 1.84
N VAL A 44 6.38 4.18 2.96
CA VAL A 44 5.21 4.53 3.77
C VAL A 44 5.66 5.01 5.14
N LEU A 45 5.28 6.23 5.49
CA LEU A 45 5.48 6.76 6.83
C LEU A 45 4.33 6.27 7.70
N PHE A 46 4.61 5.28 8.54
CA PHE A 46 3.62 4.53 9.29
C PHE A 46 3.75 4.78 10.78
N ARG A 47 2.62 4.92 11.44
CA ARG A 47 2.53 5.17 12.88
C ARG A 47 2.43 3.87 13.65
N GLY A 48 3.46 3.06 13.63
CA GLY A 48 3.44 1.77 14.33
C GLY A 48 4.78 1.08 14.18
N ASP A 49 4.89 -0.10 14.76
CA ASP A 49 6.09 -0.89 14.66
C ASP A 49 6.08 -1.76 13.38
N ARG A 50 7.18 -2.48 13.19
CA ARG A 50 7.33 -3.34 12.00
C ARG A 50 6.25 -4.41 11.93
N ASP A 51 5.93 -5.03 13.06
CA ASP A 51 4.93 -6.11 13.08
C ASP A 51 3.55 -5.59 12.72
N GLY A 52 3.18 -4.43 13.24
CA GLY A 52 1.93 -3.77 12.91
C GLY A 52 1.88 -3.40 11.44
N PHE A 53 2.97 -2.87 10.90
CA PHE A 53 3.05 -2.54 9.48
C PHE A 53 2.89 -3.78 8.59
N GLN A 54 3.55 -4.88 8.93
CA GLN A 54 3.46 -6.12 8.15
C GLN A 54 2.05 -6.68 8.14
N ALA A 55 1.38 -6.68 9.30
CA ALA A 55 0.01 -7.15 9.39
C ALA A 55 -0.93 -6.28 8.55
N TRP A 56 -0.76 -4.97 8.62
CA TRP A 56 -1.53 -4.02 7.82
C TRP A 56 -1.30 -4.23 6.32
N ALA A 57 -0.05 -4.43 5.90
CA ALA A 57 0.30 -4.63 4.51
C ALA A 57 -0.32 -5.91 3.95
N ARG A 58 -0.32 -6.99 4.72
CA ARG A 58 -0.98 -8.25 4.32
C ARG A 58 -2.47 -8.05 4.13
N SER A 59 -3.11 -7.37 5.05
CA SER A 59 -4.54 -7.10 4.98
C SER A 59 -4.88 -6.28 3.75
N LEU A 60 -4.04 -5.29 3.43
CA LEU A 60 -4.22 -4.45 2.26
C LEU A 60 -4.12 -5.26 0.97
N ALA A 61 -3.10 -6.11 0.85
CA ALA A 61 -2.91 -6.94 -0.33
C ALA A 61 -4.09 -7.88 -0.55
N GLN A 62 -4.58 -8.50 0.52
CA GLN A 62 -5.74 -9.38 0.45
C GLN A 62 -6.99 -8.64 -0.01
N ARG A 63 -7.24 -7.45 0.54
CA ARG A 63 -8.40 -6.65 0.14
C ARG A 63 -8.34 -6.25 -1.33
N THR A 64 -7.16 -5.88 -1.81
CA THR A 64 -6.97 -5.51 -3.20
C THR A 64 -7.24 -6.70 -4.13
N THR A 65 -6.76 -7.88 -3.76
CA THR A 65 -7.01 -9.10 -4.53
C THR A 65 -8.50 -9.41 -4.59
N ILE A 66 -9.20 -9.28 -3.46
CA ILE A 66 -10.64 -9.52 -3.39
C ILE A 66 -11.40 -8.55 -4.31
N ARG A 67 -11.04 -7.26 -4.29
CA ARG A 67 -11.66 -6.26 -5.16
C ARG A 67 -11.50 -6.60 -6.63
N ARG A 68 -10.31 -7.03 -7.03
CA ARG A 68 -10.05 -7.41 -8.42
C ARG A 68 -10.93 -8.57 -8.85
N LYS A 69 -11.06 -9.57 -8.01
CA LYS A 69 -11.96 -10.69 -8.28
C LYS A 69 -13.40 -10.24 -8.43
N GLY A 70 -13.84 -9.34 -7.55
CA GLY A 70 -15.19 -8.78 -7.64
C GLY A 70 -15.40 -8.00 -8.91
N ALA A 71 -14.41 -7.25 -9.38
CA ALA A 71 -14.51 -6.47 -10.61
C ALA A 71 -14.59 -7.34 -11.85
N LEU A 72 -14.06 -8.56 -11.81
CA LEU A 72 -14.08 -9.48 -12.94
C LEU A 72 -15.38 -10.26 -13.04
N GLN A 73 -16.16 -10.27 -12.00
CA GLN A 73 -17.45 -10.94 -11.97
C GLN A 73 -18.58 -10.00 -12.38
#